data_735b073d054dcf0ea5ef4a6070e2b96a
#
_entry.id   735b073d054dcf0ea5ef4a6070e2b96a
#
_cell.length_a   1.000
_cell.length_b   1.000
_cell.length_c   1.000
_cell.angle_alpha   90.00
_cell.angle_beta   90.00
_cell.angle_gamma   90.00
#
_symmetry.space_group_name_H-M   'P 1'
#
loop_
_entity.id
_entity.type
_entity.pdbx_description
1 polymer ?
#
loop_
_entity_poly.entity_id
_entity_poly.type
_entity_poly.pdbx_seq_one_letter_code
_entity_poly.pdbx_strand_id
1 'polypeptide(L)'
;MRRLLLVSCSAVGLLALQVGGAIAVELPVRKAGLWEMKVLSGGSAPEMTMQQCTDETTDKDMSTAMSPMAKEMCSKQDIQKTSAGYVTDSVCGIAGMTIKSHAEITGDFNSAYTVKSTSHSEGGAGGARDSTATIEAKWLGACKADQRAGDIVMPGGMKMNIKDMEKLKALIPKQPGK
;
A
#
# COMPACT_ATOMS: atom_id res chain seq x y z
N MET A 1 -21.39 -36.25 70.18
CA MET A 1 -20.32 -35.33 69.73
C MET A 1 -20.12 -35.53 68.22
N ARG A 2 -20.76 -34.68 67.46
CA ARG A 2 -20.87 -34.81 65.96
C ARG A 2 -20.02 -33.66 65.36
N ARG A 3 -18.86 -33.99 64.79
CA ARG A 3 -17.97 -33.03 64.15
C ARG A 3 -18.46 -32.76 62.71
N LEU A 4 -18.89 -31.52 62.45
CA LEU A 4 -19.13 -31.01 61.09
C LEU A 4 -17.80 -30.69 60.44
N LEU A 5 -17.52 -31.30 59.28
CA LEU A 5 -16.41 -30.94 58.39
C LEU A 5 -16.97 -29.94 57.34
N LEU A 6 -16.49 -28.72 57.41
CA LEU A 6 -16.75 -27.71 56.38
C LEU A 6 -15.77 -27.92 55.21
N VAL A 7 -16.30 -28.31 54.07
CA VAL A 7 -15.60 -28.42 52.78
C VAL A 7 -15.61 -27.02 52.13
N SER A 8 -14.48 -26.36 52.11
CA SER A 8 -14.29 -25.10 51.41
C SER A 8 -14.03 -25.36 49.94
N CYS A 9 -14.98 -24.99 49.06
CA CYS A 9 -14.89 -25.12 47.64
C CYS A 9 -14.24 -23.83 47.06
N SER A 10 -12.93 -23.86 46.77
CA SER A 10 -12.24 -22.77 46.13
C SER A 10 -12.52 -22.79 44.62
N ALA A 11 -13.34 -21.86 44.14
CA ALA A 11 -13.59 -21.66 42.71
C ALA A 11 -12.40 -20.91 42.09
N VAL A 12 -11.54 -21.63 41.40
CA VAL A 12 -10.47 -21.03 40.55
C VAL A 12 -11.13 -20.55 39.26
N GLY A 13 -11.36 -19.26 39.17
CA GLY A 13 -11.82 -18.61 37.93
C GLY A 13 -10.71 -18.58 36.87
N LEU A 14 -10.85 -19.36 35.82
CA LEU A 14 -10.01 -19.22 34.62
C LEU A 14 -10.39 -17.90 33.91
N LEU A 15 -9.54 -16.87 34.02
CA LEU A 15 -9.57 -15.71 33.12
C LEU A 15 -9.06 -16.18 31.76
N ALA A 16 -9.96 -16.43 30.81
CA ALA A 16 -9.60 -16.61 29.40
C ALA A 16 -9.16 -15.26 28.84
N LEU A 17 -7.84 -15.05 28.67
CA LEU A 17 -7.31 -13.94 27.88
C LEU A 17 -7.74 -14.16 26.42
N GLN A 18 -8.70 -13.37 25.98
CA GLN A 18 -9.07 -13.25 24.58
C GLN A 18 -7.93 -12.52 23.88
N VAL A 19 -7.00 -13.23 23.28
CA VAL A 19 -6.03 -12.69 22.34
C VAL A 19 -6.80 -12.37 21.05
N GLY A 20 -7.33 -11.16 20.97
CA GLY A 20 -7.92 -10.62 19.74
C GLY A 20 -6.80 -10.51 18.71
N GLY A 21 -6.72 -11.47 17.78
CA GLY A 21 -5.83 -11.37 16.62
C GLY A 21 -6.20 -10.10 15.84
N ALA A 22 -5.28 -9.16 15.72
CA ALA A 22 -5.42 -8.03 14.82
C ALA A 22 -5.49 -8.60 13.39
N ILE A 23 -6.67 -8.54 12.77
CA ILE A 23 -6.82 -8.86 11.35
C ILE A 23 -6.13 -7.73 10.60
N ALA A 24 -5.06 -8.05 9.85
CA ALA A 24 -4.39 -7.08 8.99
C ALA A 24 -5.43 -6.59 7.96
N VAL A 25 -5.66 -5.29 7.92
CA VAL A 25 -6.54 -4.65 6.94
C VAL A 25 -5.76 -4.53 5.64
N GLU A 26 -6.36 -4.98 4.54
CA GLU A 26 -5.81 -4.81 3.19
C GLU A 26 -6.63 -3.80 2.41
N LEU A 27 -5.99 -3.10 1.48
CA LEU A 27 -6.71 -2.25 0.54
C LEU A 27 -7.54 -3.11 -0.41
N PRO A 28 -8.75 -2.68 -0.80
CA PRO A 28 -9.54 -3.38 -1.79
C PRO A 28 -8.81 -3.47 -3.13
N VAL A 29 -9.00 -4.57 -3.82
CA VAL A 29 -8.56 -4.72 -5.21
C VAL A 29 -9.43 -3.84 -6.10
N ARG A 30 -8.80 -3.09 -7.00
CA ARG A 30 -9.52 -2.27 -7.98
C ARG A 30 -10.23 -3.15 -9.02
N LYS A 31 -11.34 -2.66 -9.54
CA LYS A 31 -12.02 -3.29 -10.67
C LYS A 31 -11.03 -3.51 -11.82
N ALA A 32 -11.01 -4.70 -12.38
CA ALA A 32 -10.16 -5.02 -13.52
C ALA A 32 -10.48 -4.13 -14.74
N GLY A 33 -9.45 -3.77 -15.50
CA GLY A 33 -9.57 -2.91 -16.68
C GLY A 33 -8.57 -1.77 -16.73
N LEU A 34 -8.92 -0.76 -17.50
CA LEU A 34 -8.10 0.43 -17.72
C LEU A 34 -8.44 1.52 -16.70
N TRP A 35 -7.42 1.97 -16.02
CA TRP A 35 -7.46 3.07 -15.06
C TRP A 35 -6.63 4.24 -15.56
N GLU A 36 -7.15 5.45 -15.41
CA GLU A 36 -6.40 6.69 -15.53
C GLU A 36 -5.98 7.16 -14.14
N MET A 37 -4.72 7.47 -13.99
CA MET A 37 -4.12 7.95 -12.75
C MET A 37 -3.55 9.35 -13.01
N LYS A 38 -4.13 10.36 -12.38
CA LYS A 38 -3.69 11.74 -12.45
C LYS A 38 -2.95 12.08 -11.16
N VAL A 39 -1.68 12.41 -11.27
CA VAL A 39 -0.81 12.74 -10.13
C VAL A 39 -0.58 14.24 -10.09
N LEU A 40 -1.03 14.85 -9.00
CA LEU A 40 -0.88 16.25 -8.67
C LEU A 40 0.13 16.35 -7.51
N SER A 41 1.33 16.76 -7.80
CA SER A 41 2.35 16.98 -6.75
C SER A 41 2.18 18.37 -6.15
N GLY A 42 2.37 18.49 -4.84
CA GLY A 42 2.43 19.81 -4.19
C GLY A 42 3.62 20.60 -4.70
N GLY A 43 3.41 21.87 -5.05
CA GLY A 43 4.46 22.77 -5.56
C GLY A 43 4.38 22.99 -7.07
N SER A 44 5.53 23.31 -7.70
CA SER A 44 5.62 23.66 -9.12
C SER A 44 5.82 22.47 -10.06
N ALA A 45 5.77 21.24 -9.57
CA ALA A 45 5.90 20.06 -10.42
C ALA A 45 4.69 19.95 -11.36
N PRO A 46 4.89 19.64 -12.66
CA PRO A 46 3.80 19.47 -13.59
C PRO A 46 2.90 18.30 -13.21
N GLU A 47 1.62 18.43 -13.50
CA GLU A 47 0.67 17.34 -13.43
C GLU A 47 1.11 16.19 -14.34
N MET A 48 0.99 14.97 -13.86
CA MET A 48 1.33 13.78 -14.63
C MET A 48 0.11 12.87 -14.72
N THR A 49 -0.29 12.50 -15.94
CA THR A 49 -1.36 11.54 -16.19
C THR A 49 -0.77 10.26 -16.79
N MET A 50 -1.07 9.12 -16.18
CA MET A 50 -0.69 7.80 -16.69
C MET A 50 -1.90 6.90 -16.79
N GLN A 51 -1.81 5.85 -17.59
CA GLN A 51 -2.85 4.82 -17.70
C GLN A 51 -2.29 3.48 -17.24
N GLN A 52 -3.10 2.70 -16.53
CA GLN A 52 -2.76 1.37 -16.03
C GLN A 52 -3.82 0.38 -16.49
N CYS A 53 -3.39 -0.68 -17.18
CA CYS A 53 -4.25 -1.84 -17.44
C CYS A 53 -4.02 -2.85 -16.32
N THR A 54 -5.06 -3.22 -15.57
CA THR A 54 -4.91 -4.10 -14.42
C THR A 54 -5.94 -5.23 -14.40
N ASP A 55 -5.55 -6.35 -13.81
CA ASP A 55 -6.40 -7.43 -13.33
C ASP A 55 -6.19 -7.61 -11.82
N GLU A 56 -6.88 -8.56 -11.20
CA GLU A 56 -6.77 -8.79 -9.75
C GLU A 56 -5.32 -9.06 -9.30
N THR A 57 -4.56 -9.84 -10.07
CA THR A 57 -3.18 -10.19 -9.72
C THR A 57 -2.27 -8.98 -9.83
N THR A 58 -2.30 -8.31 -10.98
CA THR A 58 -1.44 -7.15 -11.25
C THR A 58 -1.83 -5.94 -10.40
N ASP A 59 -3.08 -5.85 -9.97
CA ASP A 59 -3.50 -4.80 -9.05
C ASP A 59 -2.87 -4.97 -7.65
N LYS A 60 -2.86 -6.18 -7.14
CA LYS A 60 -2.17 -6.52 -5.88
C LYS A 60 -0.66 -6.22 -5.96
N ASP A 61 -0.03 -6.56 -7.09
CA ASP A 61 1.40 -6.32 -7.31
C ASP A 61 1.72 -4.81 -7.44
N MET A 62 0.80 -4.03 -8.03
CA MET A 62 0.94 -2.58 -8.17
C MET A 62 0.69 -1.82 -6.86
N SER A 63 -0.03 -2.40 -5.92
CA SER A 63 -0.29 -1.77 -4.63
C SER A 63 1.02 -1.61 -3.87
N THR A 64 1.36 -0.37 -3.48
CA THR A 64 2.58 -0.10 -2.70
C THR A 64 2.61 -0.84 -1.38
N ALA A 65 1.46 -1.09 -0.77
CA ALA A 65 1.33 -1.84 0.47
C ALA A 65 1.57 -3.35 0.30
N MET A 66 1.34 -3.88 -0.91
CA MET A 66 1.39 -5.32 -1.22
C MET A 66 2.59 -5.70 -2.07
N SER A 67 3.30 -4.76 -2.68
CA SER A 67 4.41 -5.07 -3.57
C SER A 67 5.57 -5.73 -2.80
N PRO A 68 6.24 -6.74 -3.38
CA PRO A 68 7.42 -7.35 -2.78
C PRO A 68 8.50 -6.32 -2.42
N MET A 69 8.67 -5.30 -3.27
CA MET A 69 9.61 -4.20 -3.04
C MET A 69 9.26 -3.39 -1.79
N ALA A 70 7.98 -3.08 -1.56
CA ALA A 70 7.55 -2.37 -0.36
C ALA A 70 7.85 -3.17 0.91
N LYS A 71 7.66 -4.49 0.89
CA LYS A 71 8.01 -5.37 2.02
C LYS A 71 9.51 -5.38 2.34
N GLU A 72 10.35 -5.28 1.32
CA GLU A 72 11.81 -5.23 1.49
C GLU A 72 12.30 -3.86 1.99
N MET A 73 11.65 -2.77 1.56
CA MET A 73 12.11 -1.40 1.81
C MET A 73 11.43 -0.73 3.00
N CYS A 74 10.23 -1.17 3.39
CA CYS A 74 9.48 -0.53 4.46
C CYS A 74 9.57 -1.34 5.77
N SER A 75 10.05 -0.68 6.81
CA SER A 75 10.10 -1.23 8.17
C SER A 75 8.73 -1.19 8.88
N LYS A 76 7.84 -0.31 8.41
CA LYS A 76 6.47 -0.18 8.92
C LYS A 76 5.51 0.06 7.76
N GLN A 77 4.40 -0.66 7.78
CA GLN A 77 3.23 -0.42 6.94
C GLN A 77 2.00 -0.69 7.78
N ASP A 78 1.13 0.29 7.92
CA ASP A 78 -0.13 0.19 8.64
C ASP A 78 -1.26 0.66 7.74
N ILE A 79 -2.34 -0.10 7.69
CA ILE A 79 -3.54 0.20 6.91
C ILE A 79 -4.73 0.13 7.84
N GLN A 80 -5.49 1.20 7.90
CA GLN A 80 -6.68 1.31 8.74
C GLN A 80 -7.89 1.64 7.87
N LYS A 81 -8.99 0.90 8.09
CA LYS A 81 -10.27 1.24 7.50
C LYS A 81 -10.97 2.31 8.34
N THR A 82 -11.46 3.34 7.70
CA THR A 82 -12.23 4.44 8.33
C THR A 82 -13.64 4.50 7.77
N SER A 83 -14.48 5.36 8.30
CA SER A 83 -15.82 5.63 7.75
C SER A 83 -15.77 6.29 6.36
N ALA A 84 -14.70 7.02 6.03
CA ALA A 84 -14.52 7.72 4.76
C ALA A 84 -13.74 6.90 3.71
N GLY A 85 -13.09 5.79 4.10
CA GLY A 85 -12.25 5.00 3.22
C GLY A 85 -11.12 4.30 3.98
N TYR A 86 -9.87 4.62 3.63
CA TYR A 86 -8.69 4.02 4.25
C TYR A 86 -7.65 5.07 4.58
N VAL A 87 -6.88 4.80 5.62
CA VAL A 87 -5.67 5.56 5.98
C VAL A 87 -4.49 4.60 5.96
N THR A 88 -3.37 5.04 5.42
CA THR A 88 -2.13 4.26 5.40
C THR A 88 -0.99 5.07 5.97
N ASP A 89 -0.20 4.44 6.85
CA ASP A 89 1.04 4.98 7.39
C ASP A 89 2.20 4.07 7.05
N SER A 90 3.30 4.62 6.56
CA SER A 90 4.48 3.83 6.22
C SER A 90 5.78 4.52 6.60
N VAL A 91 6.81 3.68 6.86
CA VAL A 91 8.19 4.12 7.04
C VAL A 91 9.07 3.26 6.16
N CYS A 92 9.67 3.85 5.13
CA CYS A 92 10.45 3.14 4.13
C CYS A 92 11.86 3.71 4.02
N GLY A 93 12.85 2.83 3.79
CA GLY A 93 14.24 3.19 3.54
C GLY A 93 14.58 3.05 2.06
N ILE A 94 15.01 4.14 1.40
CA ILE A 94 15.39 4.14 -0.01
C ILE A 94 16.71 4.91 -0.18
N ALA A 95 17.75 4.24 -0.68
CA ALA A 95 19.02 4.88 -1.01
C ALA A 95 19.62 5.74 0.13
N GLY A 96 19.53 5.26 1.38
CA GLY A 96 20.03 5.97 2.56
C GLY A 96 19.11 7.09 3.07
N MET A 97 17.93 7.24 2.48
CA MET A 97 16.87 8.12 2.99
C MET A 97 15.83 7.32 3.76
N THR A 98 15.27 7.91 4.81
CA THR A 98 14.07 7.43 5.49
C THR A 98 12.89 8.29 5.08
N ILE A 99 11.84 7.67 4.57
CA ILE A 99 10.60 8.34 4.15
C ILE A 99 9.47 7.87 5.05
N LYS A 100 8.86 8.81 5.76
CA LYS A 100 7.63 8.60 6.55
C LYS A 100 6.48 9.16 5.73
N SER A 101 5.47 8.34 5.45
CA SER A 101 4.32 8.76 4.64
C SER A 101 3.01 8.47 5.34
N HIS A 102 2.08 9.39 5.20
CA HIS A 102 0.69 9.27 5.61
C HIS A 102 -0.19 9.50 4.39
N ALA A 103 -1.18 8.65 4.13
CA ALA A 103 -2.10 8.84 3.03
C ALA A 103 -3.54 8.50 3.42
N GLU A 104 -4.46 9.35 2.95
CA GLU A 104 -5.90 9.16 3.04
C GLU A 104 -6.45 8.75 1.67
N ILE A 105 -7.21 7.66 1.64
CA ILE A 105 -7.79 7.10 0.43
C ILE A 105 -9.30 7.12 0.56
N THR A 106 -9.97 7.82 -0.35
CA THR A 106 -11.43 7.99 -0.35
C THR A 106 -12.01 7.67 -1.73
N GLY A 107 -13.25 7.19 -1.77
CA GLY A 107 -13.93 6.87 -3.03
C GLY A 107 -14.21 5.39 -3.20
N ASP A 108 -14.42 4.98 -4.45
CA ASP A 108 -14.83 3.62 -4.82
C ASP A 108 -13.81 2.98 -5.77
N PHE A 109 -13.20 1.87 -5.35
CA PHE A 109 -12.22 1.09 -6.12
C PHE A 109 -12.81 0.39 -7.34
N ASN A 110 -14.12 0.51 -7.59
CA ASN A 110 -14.78 0.03 -8.79
C ASN A 110 -15.01 1.12 -9.85
N SER A 111 -14.84 2.40 -9.48
CA SER A 111 -15.16 3.52 -10.38
C SER A 111 -14.16 4.67 -10.32
N ALA A 112 -14.01 5.29 -9.16
CA ALA A 112 -13.07 6.40 -8.95
C ALA A 112 -12.70 6.53 -7.48
N TYR A 113 -11.44 6.82 -7.20
CA TYR A 113 -10.95 7.11 -5.85
C TYR A 113 -9.87 8.19 -5.88
N THR A 114 -9.64 8.80 -4.74
CA THR A 114 -8.60 9.81 -4.53
C THR A 114 -7.68 9.37 -3.40
N VAL A 115 -6.38 9.55 -3.59
CA VAL A 115 -5.35 9.40 -2.56
C VAL A 115 -4.74 10.76 -2.30
N LYS A 116 -4.79 11.24 -1.05
CA LYS A 116 -4.05 12.42 -0.60
C LYS A 116 -2.93 11.95 0.31
N SER A 117 -1.71 12.27 -0.03
CA SER A 117 -0.54 11.85 0.73
C SER A 117 0.32 13.03 1.17
N THR A 118 0.88 12.90 2.36
CA THR A 118 1.95 13.73 2.88
C THR A 118 3.13 12.83 3.20
N SER A 119 4.35 13.26 2.91
CA SER A 119 5.54 12.52 3.26
C SER A 119 6.64 13.44 3.74
N HIS A 120 7.40 12.93 4.71
CA HIS A 120 8.61 13.55 5.25
C HIS A 120 9.79 12.63 4.97
N SER A 121 10.79 13.16 4.29
CA SER A 121 12.03 12.45 3.98
C SER A 121 13.19 13.02 4.77
N GLU A 122 14.01 12.13 5.35
CA GLU A 122 15.22 12.46 6.10
C GLU A 122 16.42 11.70 5.51
N GLY A 123 17.58 12.28 5.54
CA GLY A 123 18.83 11.68 5.01
C GLY A 123 19.02 11.93 3.51
N GLY A 124 20.06 11.30 2.94
CA GLY A 124 20.47 11.52 1.56
C GLY A 124 21.08 12.90 1.29
N ALA A 125 21.48 13.14 0.06
CA ALA A 125 22.16 14.38 -0.35
C ALA A 125 21.25 15.63 -0.35
N GLY A 126 19.93 15.47 -0.27
CA GLY A 126 18.95 16.55 -0.35
C GLY A 126 18.46 17.09 1.01
N GLY A 127 18.92 16.54 2.12
CA GLY A 127 18.46 16.90 3.47
C GLY A 127 16.99 16.53 3.74
N ALA A 128 16.46 17.06 4.85
CA ALA A 128 15.06 16.84 5.23
C ALA A 128 14.11 17.63 4.31
N ARG A 129 13.00 16.98 3.89
CA ARG A 129 12.04 17.57 2.96
C ARG A 129 10.63 17.04 3.19
N ASP A 130 9.67 17.93 3.17
CA ASP A 130 8.25 17.60 3.15
C ASP A 130 7.72 17.63 1.71
N SER A 131 6.81 16.72 1.40
CA SER A 131 6.12 16.71 0.12
C SER A 131 4.67 16.27 0.29
N THR A 132 3.82 16.74 -0.62
CA THR A 132 2.41 16.36 -0.70
C THR A 132 2.11 15.91 -2.12
N ALA A 133 1.20 14.95 -2.26
CA ALA A 133 0.70 14.53 -3.55
C ALA A 133 -0.79 14.17 -3.46
N THR A 134 -1.52 14.44 -4.52
CA THR A 134 -2.87 13.94 -4.71
C THR A 134 -2.89 13.06 -5.95
N ILE A 135 -3.43 11.86 -5.83
CA ILE A 135 -3.64 10.95 -6.97
C ILE A 135 -5.14 10.81 -7.16
N GLU A 136 -5.62 11.16 -8.33
CA GLU A 136 -7.00 10.93 -8.75
C GLU A 136 -7.01 9.73 -9.70
N ALA A 137 -7.74 8.69 -9.33
CA ALA A 137 -7.86 7.45 -10.10
C ALA A 137 -9.28 7.31 -10.65
N LYS A 138 -9.40 7.01 -11.94
CA LYS A 138 -10.68 6.82 -12.62
C LYS A 138 -10.65 5.59 -13.50
N TRP A 139 -11.63 4.70 -13.35
CA TRP A 139 -11.83 3.57 -14.23
C TRP A 139 -12.41 4.03 -15.57
N LEU A 140 -11.79 3.60 -16.68
CA LEU A 140 -12.16 4.01 -18.04
C LEU A 140 -12.86 2.89 -18.84
N GLY A 141 -12.90 1.67 -18.31
CA GLY A 141 -13.48 0.54 -19.03
C GLY A 141 -12.53 -0.63 -19.17
N ALA A 142 -12.68 -1.44 -20.19
CA ALA A 142 -11.77 -2.52 -20.51
C ALA A 142 -10.40 -1.97 -20.96
N CYS A 143 -9.32 -2.75 -20.76
CA CYS A 143 -8.02 -2.43 -21.33
C CYS A 143 -8.11 -2.34 -22.87
N LYS A 144 -7.28 -1.52 -23.47
CA LYS A 144 -7.17 -1.40 -24.93
C LYS A 144 -6.65 -2.70 -25.55
N ALA A 145 -6.93 -2.96 -26.81
CA ALA A 145 -6.54 -4.18 -27.51
C ALA A 145 -5.01 -4.41 -27.56
N ASP A 146 -4.23 -3.33 -27.50
CA ASP A 146 -2.76 -3.34 -27.48
C ASP A 146 -2.18 -3.36 -26.06
N GLN A 147 -3.01 -3.48 -25.03
CA GLN A 147 -2.62 -3.50 -23.63
C GLN A 147 -2.90 -4.86 -23.00
N ARG A 148 -2.03 -5.28 -22.10
CA ARG A 148 -2.18 -6.45 -21.24
C ARG A 148 -2.13 -6.04 -19.77
N ALA A 149 -2.66 -6.88 -18.89
CA ALA A 149 -2.62 -6.65 -17.47
C ALA A 149 -1.17 -6.43 -16.97
N GLY A 150 -0.98 -5.38 -16.20
CA GLY A 150 0.31 -4.91 -15.72
C GLY A 150 0.93 -3.80 -16.57
N ASP A 151 0.34 -3.44 -17.73
CA ASP A 151 0.84 -2.33 -18.54
C ASP A 151 0.58 -0.98 -17.87
N ILE A 152 1.63 -0.16 -17.84
CA ILE A 152 1.61 1.24 -17.43
C ILE A 152 2.03 2.07 -18.63
N VAL A 153 1.18 3.01 -19.05
CA VAL A 153 1.45 3.96 -20.13
C VAL A 153 1.69 5.32 -19.51
N MET A 154 2.92 5.80 -19.65
CA MET A 154 3.37 7.09 -19.14
C MET A 154 2.99 8.23 -20.10
N PRO A 155 3.05 9.51 -19.67
CA PRO A 155 2.98 10.65 -20.57
C PRO A 155 3.98 10.50 -21.72
N GLY A 156 3.56 10.84 -22.94
CA GLY A 156 4.38 10.63 -24.14
C GLY A 156 4.29 9.22 -24.74
N GLY A 157 3.47 8.31 -24.17
CA GLY A 157 3.18 7.00 -24.77
C GLY A 157 4.18 5.90 -24.44
N MET A 158 5.17 6.17 -23.60
CA MET A 158 6.09 5.12 -23.13
C MET A 158 5.32 4.07 -22.35
N LYS A 159 5.44 2.81 -22.76
CA LYS A 159 4.76 1.67 -22.14
C LYS A 159 5.78 0.78 -21.42
N MET A 160 5.45 0.37 -20.20
CA MET A 160 6.20 -0.61 -19.42
C MET A 160 5.20 -1.62 -18.81
N ASN A 161 5.66 -2.83 -18.50
CA ASN A 161 4.85 -3.82 -17.83
C ASN A 161 5.49 -4.26 -16.53
N ILE A 162 4.72 -4.29 -15.43
CA ILE A 162 5.24 -4.62 -14.10
C ILE A 162 5.84 -6.04 -14.04
N LYS A 163 5.23 -7.01 -14.73
CA LYS A 163 5.73 -8.39 -14.78
C LYS A 163 7.08 -8.52 -15.49
N ASP A 164 7.33 -7.66 -16.47
CA ASP A 164 8.63 -7.63 -17.14
C ASP A 164 9.69 -6.95 -16.27
N MET A 165 9.33 -5.94 -15.49
CA MET A 165 10.22 -5.32 -14.50
C MET A 165 10.61 -6.30 -13.39
N GLU A 166 9.69 -7.12 -12.91
CA GLU A 166 9.99 -8.18 -11.93
C GLU A 166 10.95 -9.22 -12.47
N LYS A 167 10.78 -9.67 -13.72
CA LYS A 167 11.72 -10.56 -14.39
C LYS A 167 13.10 -9.94 -14.51
N LEU A 168 13.19 -8.67 -14.88
CA LEU A 168 14.46 -7.94 -14.97
C LEU A 168 15.15 -7.84 -13.61
N LYS A 169 14.39 -7.53 -12.53
CA LYS A 169 14.89 -7.51 -11.15
C LYS A 169 15.48 -8.87 -10.74
N ALA A 170 14.85 -9.98 -11.13
CA ALA A 170 15.32 -11.33 -10.83
C ALA A 170 16.65 -11.68 -11.54
N LEU A 171 16.98 -11.00 -12.65
CA LEU A 171 18.22 -11.18 -13.40
C LEU A 171 19.38 -10.31 -12.86
N ILE A 172 19.10 -9.31 -12.01
CA ILE A 172 20.14 -8.48 -11.39
C ILE A 172 20.77 -9.29 -10.24
N PRO A 173 22.08 -9.56 -10.28
CA PRO A 173 22.76 -10.26 -9.18
C PRO A 173 22.54 -9.49 -7.87
N LYS A 174 22.09 -10.19 -6.82
CA LYS A 174 22.05 -9.60 -5.48
C LYS A 174 23.47 -9.15 -5.13
N GLN A 175 23.67 -7.84 -5.01
CA GLN A 175 24.95 -7.34 -4.49
C GLN A 175 25.11 -7.90 -3.07
N PRO A 176 26.24 -8.54 -2.74
CA PRO A 176 26.49 -8.96 -1.37
C PRO A 176 26.48 -7.72 -0.48
N GLY A 177 25.62 -7.73 0.53
CA GLY A 177 25.46 -6.62 1.46
C GLY A 177 26.80 -6.25 2.08
N LYS A 178 27.08 -4.95 2.10
CA LYS A 178 28.13 -4.38 2.94
C LYS A 178 27.64 -4.25 4.35
#